data_3f6a59f78c504860130576d7ed4c320e
#
_entry.id   3f6a59f78c504860130576d7ed4c320e
#
_cell.length_a   1.000
_cell.length_b   1.000
_cell.length_c   1.000
_cell.angle_alpha   90.00
_cell.angle_beta   90.00
_cell.angle_gamma   90.00
#
_symmetry.space_group_name_H-M   'P 1'
#
loop_
_entity.id
_entity.type
_entity.pdbx_description
1 polymer ?
#
loop_
_entity_poly.entity_id
_entity_poly.type
_entity_poly.pdbx_seq_one_letter_code
_entity_poly.pdbx_strand_id
1 'polypeptide(L)'
;MANSTTVDKLPFGLDSAQIDAMYSIANRALAQTCHMVWEANHRDDQAASDPKVGGHAAACASSLHLTTAMHMVARAPQDFWCGKPHMAPLDHSLHHQIGLFRAQDGGWMTENDAHTLMSRLRQFSADGSPTFQSSHAASDADSWRVLPSGTVGIPPVNSGYLALMHNYLVDRKLQDKKDIHFWSLLGDSEFREGSLFEAITDFGERRLNNVTWILDYNRQSLDGTRLINNEAFGGTD
;
A
#
# COMPACT_ATOMS: atom_id res chain seq x y z
N MET A 1 34.52 -21.74 28.77
CA MET A 1 33.66 -20.55 28.98
C MET A 1 33.18 -20.11 27.62
N ALA A 2 31.93 -20.41 27.30
CA ALA A 2 31.34 -20.04 26.03
C ALA A 2 30.91 -18.59 26.11
N ASN A 3 31.51 -17.73 25.28
CA ASN A 3 31.03 -16.36 25.08
C ASN A 3 29.61 -16.40 24.47
N SER A 4 28.65 -16.15 25.30
CA SER A 4 27.29 -15.80 24.86
C SER A 4 27.40 -14.42 24.21
N THR A 5 27.54 -14.37 22.88
CA THR A 5 27.26 -13.17 22.12
C THR A 5 25.77 -12.91 22.25
N THR A 6 25.40 -12.01 23.16
CA THR A 6 24.08 -11.38 23.14
C THR A 6 23.97 -10.65 21.82
N VAL A 7 23.25 -11.23 20.86
CA VAL A 7 22.82 -10.51 19.67
C VAL A 7 21.91 -9.40 20.20
N ASP A 8 22.35 -8.15 20.08
CA ASP A 8 21.51 -6.98 20.39
C ASP A 8 20.26 -7.11 19.53
N LYS A 9 19.14 -7.46 20.18
CA LYS A 9 17.85 -7.53 19.49
C LYS A 9 17.42 -6.10 19.14
N LEU A 10 17.36 -5.85 17.86
CA LEU A 10 16.79 -4.61 17.33
C LEU A 10 15.29 -4.50 17.68
N PRO A 11 14.68 -3.31 17.53
CA PRO A 11 13.24 -3.14 17.74
C PRO A 11 12.43 -4.25 17.04
N PHE A 12 11.35 -4.70 17.64
CA PHE A 12 10.52 -5.84 17.19
C PHE A 12 11.17 -7.22 17.25
N GLY A 13 12.33 -7.36 17.89
CA GLY A 13 13.02 -8.64 18.05
C GLY A 13 13.68 -9.18 16.78
N LEU A 14 13.86 -8.34 15.77
CA LEU A 14 14.55 -8.67 14.53
C LEU A 14 16.06 -8.74 14.77
N ASP A 15 16.74 -9.58 14.02
CA ASP A 15 18.20 -9.61 13.93
C ASP A 15 18.69 -8.88 12.65
N SER A 16 20.00 -8.70 12.54
CA SER A 16 20.60 -8.00 11.39
C SER A 16 20.35 -8.73 10.07
N ALA A 17 20.37 -10.08 10.06
CA ALA A 17 20.13 -10.85 8.85
C ALA A 17 18.69 -10.70 8.34
N GLN A 18 17.71 -10.61 9.25
CA GLN A 18 16.32 -10.34 8.89
C GLN A 18 16.16 -8.93 8.31
N ILE A 19 16.86 -7.94 8.85
CA ILE A 19 16.85 -6.58 8.31
C ILE A 19 17.50 -6.53 6.92
N ASP A 20 18.63 -7.19 6.72
CA ASP A 20 19.30 -7.27 5.43
C ASP A 20 18.41 -7.97 4.38
N ALA A 21 17.70 -9.01 4.79
CA ALA A 21 16.69 -9.67 3.95
C ALA A 21 15.56 -8.71 3.57
N MET A 22 15.05 -7.90 4.50
CA MET A 22 14.02 -6.89 4.22
C MET A 22 14.53 -5.81 3.23
N TYR A 23 15.76 -5.35 3.36
CA TYR A 23 16.36 -4.45 2.37
C TYR A 23 16.46 -5.10 0.98
N SER A 24 16.83 -6.37 0.91
CA SER A 24 16.86 -7.11 -0.34
C SER A 24 15.48 -7.23 -0.99
N ILE A 25 14.45 -7.54 -0.20
CA ILE A 25 13.06 -7.59 -0.64
C ILE A 25 12.61 -6.21 -1.15
N ALA A 26 12.88 -5.15 -0.39
CA ALA A 26 12.55 -3.78 -0.77
C ALA A 26 13.17 -3.38 -2.11
N ASN A 27 14.46 -3.63 -2.29
CA ASN A 27 15.17 -3.30 -3.53
C ASN A 27 14.61 -4.07 -4.73
N ARG A 28 14.29 -5.35 -4.57
CA ARG A 28 13.64 -6.16 -5.62
C ARG A 28 12.24 -5.66 -5.92
N ALA A 29 11.45 -5.30 -4.90
CA ALA A 29 10.13 -4.73 -5.09
C ALA A 29 10.18 -3.40 -5.84
N LEU A 30 11.15 -2.53 -5.52
CA LEU A 30 11.34 -1.29 -6.26
C LEU A 30 11.68 -1.53 -7.73
N ALA A 31 12.58 -2.47 -8.01
CA ALA A 31 12.93 -2.84 -9.39
C ALA A 31 11.72 -3.36 -10.17
N GLN A 32 10.92 -4.25 -9.57
CA GLN A 32 9.67 -4.75 -10.16
C GLN A 32 8.66 -3.62 -10.38
N THR A 33 8.49 -2.74 -9.40
CA THR A 33 7.61 -1.56 -9.51
C THR A 33 8.01 -0.66 -10.67
N CYS A 34 9.29 -0.35 -10.80
CA CYS A 34 9.81 0.46 -11.92
C CYS A 34 9.56 -0.23 -13.26
N HIS A 35 9.76 -1.54 -13.32
CA HIS A 35 9.48 -2.33 -14.53
C HIS A 35 7.99 -2.31 -14.88
N MET A 36 7.08 -2.54 -13.92
CA MET A 36 5.63 -2.47 -14.14
C MET A 36 5.21 -1.11 -14.72
N VAL A 37 5.70 -0.02 -14.14
CA VAL A 37 5.37 1.34 -14.59
C VAL A 37 5.96 1.62 -15.97
N TRP A 38 7.18 1.14 -16.24
CA TRP A 38 7.82 1.29 -17.53
C TRP A 38 7.06 0.52 -18.61
N GLU A 39 6.74 -0.75 -18.40
CA GLU A 39 5.95 -1.58 -19.31
C GLU A 39 4.59 -0.93 -19.60
N ALA A 40 3.90 -0.45 -18.57
CA ALA A 40 2.60 0.21 -18.73
C ALA A 40 2.66 1.46 -19.62
N ASN A 41 3.82 2.10 -19.74
CA ASN A 41 4.02 3.34 -20.51
C ASN A 41 4.69 3.13 -21.87
N HIS A 42 5.12 1.90 -22.21
CA HIS A 42 5.91 1.62 -23.42
C HIS A 42 5.40 0.40 -24.18
N ARG A 43 4.12 0.05 -24.05
CA ARG A 43 3.51 -1.05 -24.80
C ARG A 43 3.42 -0.70 -26.28
N ASP A 44 3.59 -1.72 -27.14
CA ASP A 44 3.49 -1.58 -28.60
C ASP A 44 2.10 -1.13 -29.09
N ASP A 45 1.06 -1.45 -28.32
CA ASP A 45 -0.34 -1.09 -28.58
C ASP A 45 -0.75 0.28 -28.04
N GLN A 46 0.16 1.00 -27.39
CA GLN A 46 -0.13 2.30 -26.78
C GLN A 46 -0.09 3.45 -27.80
N ALA A 47 -1.19 4.19 -27.92
CA ALA A 47 -1.21 5.42 -28.69
C ALA A 47 -0.48 6.56 -27.96
N ALA A 48 0.09 7.49 -28.72
CA ALA A 48 0.79 8.66 -28.15
C ALA A 48 -0.13 9.56 -27.29
N SER A 49 -1.45 9.47 -27.52
CA SER A 49 -2.48 10.20 -26.77
C SER A 49 -2.94 9.48 -25.50
N ASP A 50 -2.52 8.24 -25.28
CA ASP A 50 -2.98 7.46 -24.14
C ASP A 50 -2.41 8.03 -22.83
N PRO A 51 -3.21 8.08 -21.77
CA PRO A 51 -2.73 8.55 -20.48
C PRO A 51 -1.59 7.65 -19.96
N LYS A 52 -0.49 8.27 -19.55
CA LYS A 52 0.62 7.55 -18.93
C LYS A 52 0.39 7.32 -17.44
N VAL A 53 0.98 6.23 -16.93
CA VAL A 53 1.10 6.00 -15.48
C VAL A 53 2.14 6.99 -14.94
N GLY A 54 1.67 8.03 -14.26
CA GLY A 54 2.50 9.13 -13.74
C GLY A 54 2.51 9.19 -12.22
N GLY A 55 3.59 9.68 -11.63
CA GLY A 55 3.73 9.84 -10.17
C GLY A 55 3.93 8.54 -9.38
N HIS A 56 3.61 7.38 -9.93
CA HIS A 56 3.63 6.09 -9.23
C HIS A 56 5.02 5.68 -8.79
N ALA A 57 6.04 5.78 -9.66
CA ALA A 57 7.41 5.39 -9.30
C ALA A 57 7.95 6.22 -8.13
N ALA A 58 7.73 7.53 -8.11
CA ALA A 58 8.14 8.41 -7.02
C ALA A 58 7.39 8.11 -5.72
N ALA A 59 6.07 7.92 -5.80
CA ALA A 59 5.23 7.56 -4.65
C ALA A 59 5.63 6.21 -4.04
N CYS A 60 5.96 5.22 -4.87
CA CYS A 60 6.45 3.91 -4.45
C CYS A 60 7.83 4.00 -3.81
N ALA A 61 8.76 4.75 -4.41
CA ALA A 61 10.11 4.90 -3.89
C ALA A 61 10.12 5.59 -2.52
N SER A 62 9.32 6.64 -2.31
CA SER A 62 9.25 7.33 -1.03
C SER A 62 8.68 6.44 0.09
N SER A 63 7.76 5.55 -0.23
CA SER A 63 7.09 4.66 0.74
C SER A 63 7.77 3.30 0.89
N LEU A 64 8.85 3.02 0.15
CA LEU A 64 9.41 1.68 -0.04
C LEU A 64 9.69 0.94 1.26
N HIS A 65 10.53 1.50 2.12
CA HIS A 65 10.95 0.82 3.34
C HIS A 65 9.82 0.73 4.37
N LEU A 66 8.99 1.76 4.42
CA LEU A 66 7.84 1.79 5.31
C LEU A 66 6.83 0.69 4.93
N THR A 67 6.47 0.61 3.64
CA THR A 67 5.53 -0.40 3.14
C THR A 67 6.10 -1.81 3.29
N THR A 68 7.40 -2.00 3.02
CA THR A 68 8.06 -3.29 3.24
C THR A 68 7.99 -3.70 4.72
N ALA A 69 8.29 -2.79 5.65
CA ALA A 69 8.19 -3.07 7.08
C ALA A 69 6.75 -3.40 7.51
N MET A 70 5.77 -2.69 6.94
CA MET A 70 4.36 -2.97 7.22
C MET A 70 3.96 -4.38 6.79
N HIS A 71 4.26 -4.78 5.55
CA HIS A 71 3.88 -6.10 5.05
C HIS A 71 4.67 -7.24 5.68
N MET A 72 5.94 -7.03 6.02
CA MET A 72 6.82 -8.11 6.52
C MET A 72 6.82 -8.25 8.04
N VAL A 73 6.50 -7.20 8.79
CA VAL A 73 6.71 -7.18 10.25
C VAL A 73 5.49 -6.71 11.03
N ALA A 74 4.92 -5.56 10.67
CA ALA A 74 3.96 -4.88 11.55
C ALA A 74 2.52 -5.38 11.39
N ARG A 75 2.11 -5.69 10.17
CA ARG A 75 0.75 -6.10 9.85
C ARG A 75 0.54 -7.58 10.13
N ALA A 76 -0.48 -7.90 10.92
CA ALA A 76 -0.91 -9.27 11.09
C ALA A 76 -1.71 -9.77 9.86
N PRO A 77 -1.77 -11.10 9.58
CA PRO A 77 -2.47 -11.64 8.41
C PRO A 77 -3.96 -11.30 8.34
N GLN A 78 -4.60 -11.05 9.49
CA GLN A 78 -6.02 -10.68 9.56
C GLN A 78 -6.28 -9.18 9.39
N ASP A 79 -5.24 -8.34 9.46
CA ASP A 79 -5.38 -6.89 9.36
C ASP A 79 -5.71 -6.43 7.95
N PHE A 80 -6.32 -5.26 7.85
CA PHE A 80 -6.57 -4.60 6.58
C PHE A 80 -5.51 -3.53 6.29
N TRP A 81 -5.18 -3.43 5.03
CA TRP A 81 -4.28 -2.43 4.49
C TRP A 81 -4.97 -1.55 3.46
N CYS A 82 -4.74 -0.25 3.54
CA CYS A 82 -5.22 0.72 2.58
C CYS A 82 -4.09 1.70 2.24
N GLY A 83 -3.39 1.41 1.17
CA GLY A 83 -2.28 2.24 0.69
C GLY A 83 -2.77 3.48 -0.06
N LYS A 84 -1.93 4.51 -0.15
CA LYS A 84 -2.20 5.65 -1.02
C LYS A 84 -2.31 5.20 -2.49
N PRO A 85 -3.18 5.83 -3.32
CA PRO A 85 -3.51 5.30 -4.65
C PRO A 85 -2.31 5.02 -5.55
N HIS A 86 -1.34 5.94 -5.58
CA HIS A 86 -0.19 5.85 -6.47
C HIS A 86 0.88 4.82 -6.05
N MET A 87 0.71 4.16 -4.90
CA MET A 87 1.66 3.13 -4.46
C MET A 87 1.24 1.70 -4.81
N ALA A 88 0.08 1.50 -5.43
CA ALA A 88 -0.41 0.17 -5.78
C ALA A 88 0.65 -0.73 -6.48
N PRO A 89 1.47 -0.25 -7.41
CA PRO A 89 2.52 -1.09 -8.01
C PRO A 89 3.56 -1.61 -7.00
N LEU A 90 3.83 -0.89 -5.91
CA LEU A 90 4.70 -1.37 -4.84
C LEU A 90 4.04 -2.47 -4.03
N ASP A 91 2.76 -2.32 -3.68
CA ASP A 91 2.01 -3.36 -2.98
C ASP A 91 1.95 -4.64 -3.82
N HIS A 92 1.62 -4.52 -5.13
CA HIS A 92 1.63 -5.64 -6.06
C HIS A 92 3.01 -6.33 -6.12
N SER A 93 4.08 -5.55 -6.16
CA SER A 93 5.45 -6.09 -6.19
C SER A 93 5.82 -6.84 -4.91
N LEU A 94 5.44 -6.31 -3.74
CA LEU A 94 5.66 -6.99 -2.45
C LEU A 94 4.81 -8.26 -2.34
N HIS A 95 3.55 -8.20 -2.73
CA HIS A 95 2.64 -9.36 -2.72
C HIS A 95 3.10 -10.45 -3.71
N HIS A 96 3.63 -10.07 -4.87
CA HIS A 96 4.24 -11.00 -5.81
C HIS A 96 5.39 -11.78 -5.16
N GLN A 97 6.29 -11.11 -4.45
CA GLN A 97 7.45 -11.75 -3.83
C GLN A 97 7.10 -12.74 -2.71
N ILE A 98 5.94 -12.57 -2.08
CA ILE A 98 5.46 -13.47 -1.03
C ILE A 98 4.34 -14.40 -1.49
N GLY A 99 4.04 -14.45 -2.80
CA GLY A 99 3.12 -15.40 -3.40
C GLY A 99 1.64 -15.17 -3.05
N LEU A 100 1.22 -13.92 -2.87
CA LEU A 100 -0.15 -13.58 -2.44
C LEU A 100 -1.12 -13.26 -3.60
N PHE A 101 -0.89 -13.78 -4.81
CA PHE A 101 -1.82 -13.59 -5.91
C PHE A 101 -2.83 -14.75 -6.01
N ARG A 102 -4.10 -14.39 -6.11
CA ARG A 102 -5.21 -15.32 -6.28
C ARG A 102 -5.55 -15.51 -7.74
N ALA A 103 -5.75 -16.76 -8.12
CA ALA A 103 -6.32 -17.11 -9.41
C ALA A 103 -7.85 -16.91 -9.41
N GLN A 104 -8.45 -16.88 -10.59
CA GLN A 104 -9.90 -16.69 -10.74
C GLN A 104 -10.74 -17.82 -10.12
N ASP A 105 -10.19 -19.01 -10.00
CA ASP A 105 -10.81 -20.17 -9.34
C ASP A 105 -10.75 -20.10 -7.79
N GLY A 106 -10.11 -19.04 -7.25
CA GLY A 106 -9.90 -18.82 -5.82
C GLY A 106 -8.67 -19.51 -5.23
N GLY A 107 -7.93 -20.28 -6.05
CA GLY A 107 -6.63 -20.82 -5.66
C GLY A 107 -5.51 -19.77 -5.67
N TRP A 108 -4.28 -20.21 -5.38
CA TRP A 108 -3.09 -19.37 -5.55
C TRP A 108 -2.62 -19.44 -7.00
N MET A 109 -2.19 -18.31 -7.56
CA MET A 109 -1.58 -18.29 -8.89
C MET A 109 -0.28 -19.10 -8.92
N THR A 110 0.00 -19.68 -10.09
CA THR A 110 1.34 -20.22 -10.35
C THR A 110 2.35 -19.07 -10.42
N GLU A 111 3.63 -19.36 -10.19
CA GLU A 111 4.70 -18.36 -10.30
C GLU A 111 4.74 -17.71 -11.69
N ASN A 112 4.53 -18.50 -12.73
CA ASN A 112 4.53 -18.03 -14.13
C ASN A 112 3.35 -17.07 -14.41
N ASP A 113 2.15 -17.42 -13.94
CA ASP A 113 0.95 -16.57 -14.13
C ASP A 113 1.08 -15.28 -13.32
N ALA A 114 1.58 -15.37 -12.10
CA ALA A 114 1.85 -14.23 -11.25
C ALA A 114 2.89 -13.29 -11.88
N HIS A 115 3.96 -13.85 -12.45
CA HIS A 115 4.99 -13.06 -13.15
C HIS A 115 4.41 -12.38 -14.40
N THR A 116 3.60 -13.08 -15.18
CA THR A 116 2.92 -12.53 -16.36
C THR A 116 2.00 -11.37 -15.98
N LEU A 117 1.27 -11.49 -14.86
CA LEU A 117 0.37 -10.45 -14.38
C LEU A 117 1.13 -9.16 -14.02
N MET A 118 2.38 -9.26 -13.55
CA MET A 118 3.19 -8.08 -13.21
C MET A 118 3.47 -7.14 -14.40
N SER A 119 3.42 -7.63 -15.64
CA SER A 119 3.55 -6.80 -16.86
C SER A 119 2.23 -6.20 -17.34
N ARG A 120 1.11 -6.47 -16.64
CA ARG A 120 -0.23 -6.13 -17.11
C ARG A 120 -0.88 -4.95 -16.37
N LEU A 121 -0.06 -4.01 -15.90
CA LEU A 121 -0.56 -2.78 -15.29
C LEU A 121 -1.27 -1.91 -16.35
N ARG A 122 -2.52 -1.54 -16.08
CA ARG A 122 -3.37 -0.75 -16.99
C ARG A 122 -3.55 -1.34 -18.40
N GLN A 123 -3.50 -2.63 -18.52
CA GLN A 123 -3.90 -3.27 -19.77
C GLN A 123 -5.41 -3.45 -19.80
N PHE A 124 -5.98 -3.30 -21.01
CA PHE A 124 -7.35 -3.71 -21.26
C PHE A 124 -7.37 -5.22 -21.49
N SER A 125 -8.29 -5.92 -20.84
CA SER A 125 -8.48 -7.35 -20.96
C SER A 125 -9.83 -7.65 -21.60
N ALA A 126 -9.85 -7.90 -22.90
CA ALA A 126 -11.08 -8.24 -23.62
C ALA A 126 -11.59 -9.65 -23.28
N ASP A 127 -10.71 -10.55 -22.86
CA ASP A 127 -11.00 -11.94 -22.50
C ASP A 127 -11.27 -12.13 -21.00
N GLY A 128 -11.26 -11.06 -20.22
CA GLY A 128 -11.45 -11.10 -18.77
C GLY A 128 -10.25 -11.62 -17.99
N SER A 129 -9.09 -11.81 -18.64
CA SER A 129 -7.87 -12.23 -17.92
C SER A 129 -7.43 -11.15 -16.93
N PRO A 130 -6.81 -11.53 -15.78
CA PRO A 130 -6.43 -10.58 -14.74
C PRO A 130 -5.50 -9.46 -15.25
N THR A 131 -5.75 -8.25 -14.78
CA THR A 131 -4.90 -7.08 -15.01
C THR A 131 -4.85 -6.27 -13.72
N PHE A 132 -3.83 -5.44 -13.55
CA PHE A 132 -3.79 -4.45 -12.48
C PHE A 132 -4.25 -3.07 -12.98
N GLN A 133 -5.00 -2.39 -12.14
CA GLN A 133 -5.35 -0.99 -12.36
C GLN A 133 -4.22 -0.07 -11.87
N SER A 134 -4.31 1.24 -12.15
CA SER A 134 -3.31 2.22 -11.68
C SER A 134 -3.38 2.50 -10.17
N SER A 135 -4.42 2.02 -9.53
CA SER A 135 -4.63 2.03 -8.07
C SER A 135 -5.35 0.75 -7.68
N HIS A 136 -5.28 0.36 -6.41
CA HIS A 136 -5.92 -0.88 -5.96
C HIS A 136 -7.41 -0.94 -6.30
N ALA A 137 -7.79 -2.06 -6.92
CA ALA A 137 -9.18 -2.40 -7.21
C ALA A 137 -9.58 -3.66 -6.43
N ALA A 138 -10.89 -3.80 -6.16
CA ALA A 138 -11.41 -4.99 -5.48
C ALA A 138 -11.25 -6.28 -6.31
N SER A 139 -11.05 -6.13 -7.62
CA SER A 139 -10.82 -7.22 -8.58
C SER A 139 -9.36 -7.65 -8.70
N ASP A 140 -8.42 -6.93 -8.08
CA ASP A 140 -7.01 -7.26 -8.17
C ASP A 140 -6.70 -8.63 -7.56
N ALA A 141 -5.77 -9.35 -8.15
CA ALA A 141 -5.38 -10.69 -7.72
C ALA A 141 -4.82 -10.74 -6.30
N ASP A 142 -4.34 -9.61 -5.80
CA ASP A 142 -3.79 -9.43 -4.46
C ASP A 142 -4.69 -8.59 -3.53
N SER A 143 -5.97 -8.47 -3.87
CA SER A 143 -6.94 -7.70 -3.05
C SER A 143 -7.24 -8.31 -1.66
N TRP A 144 -6.60 -9.43 -1.30
CA TRP A 144 -6.77 -10.05 0.01
C TRP A 144 -6.35 -9.12 1.14
N ARG A 145 -7.35 -8.66 1.91
CA ARG A 145 -7.15 -7.70 3.01
C ARG A 145 -6.51 -6.38 2.57
N VAL A 146 -6.52 -6.09 1.27
CA VAL A 146 -6.16 -4.78 0.73
C VAL A 146 -7.43 -4.08 0.30
N LEU A 147 -7.61 -2.86 0.76
CA LEU A 147 -8.81 -2.08 0.45
C LEU A 147 -8.60 -1.29 -0.85
N PRO A 148 -9.63 -1.20 -1.70
CA PRO A 148 -9.56 -0.37 -2.90
C PRO A 148 -9.20 1.08 -2.56
N SER A 149 -8.35 1.70 -3.38
CA SER A 149 -7.82 3.03 -3.13
C SER A 149 -7.72 3.86 -4.42
N GLY A 150 -8.85 4.14 -5.06
CA GLY A 150 -8.87 4.84 -6.35
C GLY A 150 -8.78 6.37 -6.28
N THR A 151 -8.88 6.98 -5.11
CA THR A 151 -8.98 8.44 -4.95
C THR A 151 -8.10 8.93 -3.81
N VAL A 152 -7.33 9.97 -4.06
CA VAL A 152 -6.48 10.65 -3.05
C VAL A 152 -7.34 11.12 -1.87
N GLY A 153 -6.88 10.89 -0.65
CA GLY A 153 -7.56 11.26 0.60
C GLY A 153 -8.65 10.31 1.08
N ILE A 154 -9.12 9.36 0.24
CA ILE A 154 -10.16 8.41 0.61
C ILE A 154 -9.64 7.17 1.35
N PRO A 155 -8.47 6.60 1.06
CA PRO A 155 -7.98 5.40 1.72
C PRO A 155 -8.02 5.45 3.26
N PRO A 156 -7.52 6.51 3.93
CA PRO A 156 -7.60 6.60 5.39
C PRO A 156 -9.03 6.66 5.91
N VAL A 157 -9.90 7.39 5.24
CA VAL A 157 -11.33 7.48 5.59
C VAL A 157 -12.00 6.12 5.52
N ASN A 158 -11.76 5.37 4.43
CA ASN A 158 -12.27 4.00 4.28
C ASN A 158 -11.78 3.08 5.39
N SER A 159 -10.51 3.15 5.76
CA SER A 159 -9.94 2.31 6.82
C SER A 159 -10.66 2.51 8.16
N GLY A 160 -10.98 3.76 8.50
CA GLY A 160 -11.67 4.09 9.74
C GLY A 160 -13.14 3.68 9.75
N TYR A 161 -13.89 3.94 8.67
CA TYR A 161 -15.29 3.53 8.64
C TYR A 161 -15.46 2.00 8.55
N LEU A 162 -14.53 1.29 7.95
CA LEU A 162 -14.52 -0.18 8.01
C LEU A 162 -14.20 -0.71 9.40
N ALA A 163 -13.29 -0.06 10.12
CA ALA A 163 -13.03 -0.37 11.52
C ALA A 163 -14.26 -0.11 12.39
N LEU A 164 -14.96 0.99 12.17
CA LEU A 164 -16.22 1.30 12.83
C LEU A 164 -17.29 0.22 12.56
N MET A 165 -17.43 -0.19 11.29
CA MET A 165 -18.36 -1.25 10.91
C MET A 165 -17.98 -2.58 11.56
N HIS A 166 -16.70 -2.94 11.58
CA HIS A 166 -16.22 -4.14 12.27
C HIS A 166 -16.63 -4.12 13.76
N ASN A 167 -16.35 -3.03 14.47
CA ASN A 167 -16.71 -2.87 15.88
C ASN A 167 -18.24 -2.98 16.07
N TYR A 168 -19.03 -2.35 15.20
CA TYR A 168 -20.49 -2.45 15.24
C TYR A 168 -20.99 -3.90 15.09
N LEU A 169 -20.44 -4.65 14.13
CA LEU A 169 -20.83 -6.04 13.90
C LEU A 169 -20.48 -6.93 15.11
N VAL A 170 -19.34 -6.71 15.74
CA VAL A 170 -18.91 -7.41 16.94
C VAL A 170 -19.84 -7.08 18.12
N ASP A 171 -20.14 -5.81 18.34
CA ASP A 171 -21.02 -5.35 19.43
C ASP A 171 -22.45 -5.90 19.27
N ARG A 172 -22.92 -6.04 18.04
CA ARG A 172 -24.21 -6.65 17.72
C ARG A 172 -24.20 -8.17 17.70
N LYS A 173 -23.04 -8.81 17.97
CA LYS A 173 -22.86 -10.27 17.93
C LYS A 173 -23.20 -10.89 16.55
N LEU A 174 -23.04 -10.09 15.48
CA LEU A 174 -23.18 -10.55 14.10
C LEU A 174 -21.86 -11.09 13.55
N GLN A 175 -20.78 -10.84 14.24
CA GLN A 175 -19.43 -11.32 13.94
C GLN A 175 -18.70 -11.63 15.24
N ASP A 176 -17.87 -12.69 15.22
CA ASP A 176 -16.99 -12.98 16.34
C ASP A 176 -15.98 -11.86 16.54
N LYS A 177 -15.69 -11.58 17.82
CA LYS A 177 -14.63 -10.63 18.15
C LYS A 177 -13.30 -11.19 17.66
N LYS A 178 -12.68 -10.45 16.75
CA LYS A 178 -11.32 -10.71 16.25
C LYS A 178 -10.48 -9.46 16.48
N ASP A 179 -9.24 -9.66 16.84
CA ASP A 179 -8.27 -8.58 16.93
C ASP A 179 -7.80 -8.25 15.50
N ILE A 180 -8.51 -7.30 14.87
CA ILE A 180 -8.27 -6.84 13.50
C ILE A 180 -7.93 -5.38 13.55
N HIS A 181 -6.79 -5.00 12.97
CA HIS A 181 -6.37 -3.63 12.83
C HIS A 181 -6.51 -3.14 11.38
N PHE A 182 -6.85 -1.88 11.23
CA PHE A 182 -7.04 -1.22 9.94
C PHE A 182 -5.94 -0.18 9.75
N TRP A 183 -5.01 -0.49 8.87
CA TRP A 183 -3.85 0.35 8.57
C TRP A 183 -4.10 1.15 7.30
N SER A 184 -3.71 2.41 7.29
CA SER A 184 -3.68 3.20 6.08
C SER A 184 -2.39 4.00 5.96
N LEU A 185 -1.83 4.02 4.75
CA LEU A 185 -0.73 4.90 4.39
C LEU A 185 -1.26 6.02 3.52
N LEU A 186 -0.92 7.25 3.87
CA LEU A 186 -1.30 8.45 3.13
C LEU A 186 -0.08 9.35 2.93
N GLY A 187 -0.08 10.13 1.86
CA GLY A 187 0.91 11.18 1.64
C GLY A 187 0.54 12.47 2.39
N ASP A 188 1.54 13.28 2.69
CA ASP A 188 1.33 14.58 3.36
C ASP A 188 0.50 15.55 2.49
N SER A 189 0.59 15.44 1.17
CA SER A 189 -0.29 16.20 0.27
C SER A 189 -1.74 15.75 0.36
N GLU A 190 -2.00 14.47 0.59
CA GLU A 190 -3.35 13.94 0.81
C GLU A 190 -3.96 14.46 2.11
N PHE A 191 -3.16 14.80 3.09
CA PHE A 191 -3.63 15.30 4.37
C PHE A 191 -4.36 16.64 4.28
N ARG A 192 -4.34 17.29 3.13
CA ARG A 192 -5.11 18.50 2.84
C ARG A 192 -6.55 18.25 2.39
N GLU A 193 -6.92 17.00 2.14
CA GLU A 193 -8.27 16.64 1.76
C GLU A 193 -9.25 16.84 2.92
N GLY A 194 -10.35 17.56 2.68
CA GLY A 194 -11.32 17.93 3.71
C GLY A 194 -11.93 16.73 4.44
N SER A 195 -12.17 15.62 3.72
CA SER A 195 -12.71 14.38 4.28
C SER A 195 -11.85 13.78 5.40
N LEU A 196 -10.53 14.03 5.39
CA LEU A 196 -9.62 13.55 6.44
C LEU A 196 -9.85 14.29 7.75
N PHE A 197 -10.08 15.61 7.72
CA PHE A 197 -10.35 16.41 8.93
C PHE A 197 -11.69 16.02 9.55
N GLU A 198 -12.69 15.77 8.74
CA GLU A 198 -13.99 15.29 9.20
C GLU A 198 -13.85 13.90 9.83
N ALA A 199 -13.15 13.00 9.17
CA ALA A 199 -12.94 11.63 9.63
C ALA A 199 -12.12 11.55 10.93
N ILE A 200 -11.03 12.32 11.06
CA ILE A 200 -10.21 12.35 12.28
C ILE A 200 -11.07 12.72 13.50
N THR A 201 -11.90 13.74 13.37
CA THR A 201 -12.78 14.20 14.43
C THR A 201 -13.78 13.11 14.82
N ASP A 202 -14.47 12.51 13.83
CA ASP A 202 -15.47 11.46 14.05
C ASP A 202 -14.83 10.20 14.69
N PHE A 203 -13.67 9.77 14.21
CA PHE A 203 -12.98 8.60 14.76
C PHE A 203 -12.46 8.83 16.18
N GLY A 204 -12.00 10.05 16.47
CA GLY A 204 -11.59 10.46 17.80
C GLY A 204 -12.75 10.45 18.80
N GLU A 205 -13.89 11.04 18.44
CA GLU A 205 -15.11 11.04 19.25
C GLU A 205 -15.63 9.63 19.52
N ARG A 206 -15.57 8.74 18.51
CA ARG A 206 -15.97 7.33 18.62
C ARG A 206 -14.91 6.46 19.29
N ARG A 207 -13.74 7.01 19.62
CA ARG A 207 -12.64 6.30 20.28
C ARG A 207 -12.24 5.01 19.54
N LEU A 208 -12.13 5.07 18.21
CA LEU A 208 -11.66 3.94 17.44
C LEU A 208 -10.20 3.66 17.79
N ASN A 209 -9.92 2.47 18.32
CA ASN A 209 -8.60 2.07 18.79
C ASN A 209 -7.93 1.01 17.90
N ASN A 210 -8.60 0.61 16.82
CA ASN A 210 -8.15 -0.38 15.86
C ASN A 210 -7.86 0.21 14.47
N VAL A 211 -7.53 1.51 14.43
CA VAL A 211 -7.16 2.23 13.19
C VAL A 211 -5.81 2.92 13.42
N THR A 212 -4.93 2.83 12.44
CA THR A 212 -3.69 3.61 12.41
C THR A 212 -3.49 4.20 11.02
N TRP A 213 -3.27 5.50 10.98
CA TRP A 213 -2.85 6.22 9.79
C TRP A 213 -1.36 6.51 9.85
N ILE A 214 -0.67 6.15 8.80
CA ILE A 214 0.77 6.33 8.65
C ILE A 214 0.99 7.40 7.61
N LEU A 215 1.70 8.47 7.98
CA LEU A 215 1.97 9.59 7.09
C LEU A 215 3.34 9.42 6.42
N ASP A 216 3.35 9.27 5.10
CA ASP A 216 4.55 9.40 4.28
C ASP A 216 4.82 10.90 4.05
N TYR A 217 5.63 11.48 4.94
CA TYR A 217 5.97 12.90 4.92
C TYR A 217 7.15 13.16 4.00
N ASN A 218 6.91 13.06 2.69
CA ASN A 218 7.94 13.21 1.66
C ASN A 218 8.04 14.64 1.09
N ARG A 219 7.16 15.54 1.54
CA ARG A 219 7.11 16.94 1.13
C ARG A 219 6.91 17.13 -0.39
N GLN A 220 6.21 16.19 -1.04
CA GLN A 220 5.95 16.20 -2.47
C GLN A 220 4.44 16.29 -2.75
N SER A 221 4.09 17.06 -3.78
CA SER A 221 2.73 17.11 -4.31
C SER A 221 2.74 16.82 -5.81
N LEU A 222 1.72 16.16 -6.33
CA LEU A 222 1.55 15.92 -7.75
C LEU A 222 1.26 17.22 -8.53
N ASP A 223 0.71 18.23 -7.86
CA ASP A 223 0.29 19.48 -8.48
C ASP A 223 1.45 20.44 -8.74
N GLY A 224 2.66 20.11 -8.36
CA GLY A 224 3.83 20.92 -8.57
C GLY A 224 5.01 20.59 -7.68
N THR A 225 6.07 21.36 -7.82
CA THR A 225 7.28 21.24 -7.01
C THR A 225 7.16 21.92 -5.64
N ARG A 226 5.97 22.36 -5.25
CA ARG A 226 5.75 23.05 -3.98
C ARG A 226 5.98 22.13 -2.80
N LEU A 227 6.90 22.53 -1.95
CA LEU A 227 7.08 21.95 -0.65
C LEU A 227 5.95 22.43 0.27
N ILE A 228 5.19 21.51 0.83
CA ILE A 228 3.98 21.80 1.60
C ILE A 228 4.23 22.80 2.73
N ASN A 229 5.41 22.80 3.32
CA ASN A 229 5.70 23.61 4.50
C ASN A 229 6.55 24.86 4.24
N ASN A 230 7.30 24.95 3.15
CA ASN A 230 8.25 26.06 2.99
C ASN A 230 7.69 27.17 2.14
N GLU A 231 7.02 26.87 1.06
CA GLU A 231 6.53 27.90 0.16
C GLU A 231 5.27 28.59 0.66
N ALA A 232 4.39 27.90 1.37
CA ALA A 232 3.14 28.47 1.87
C ALA A 232 3.38 29.56 2.95
N PHE A 233 4.51 29.49 3.65
CA PHE A 233 4.84 30.39 4.75
C PHE A 233 6.13 31.18 4.55
N GLY A 234 6.68 31.17 3.33
CA GLY A 234 7.93 31.88 3.03
C GLY A 234 9.15 31.34 3.78
N GLY A 235 9.09 30.10 4.24
CA GLY A 235 10.23 29.44 4.88
C GLY A 235 11.29 29.12 3.83
N THR A 236 12.50 29.53 4.07
CA THR A 236 13.70 29.01 3.39
C THR A 236 14.23 27.85 4.20
N ASP A 237 14.74 26.82 3.54
CA ASP A 237 15.40 25.67 4.18
C ASP A 237 16.57 26.11 5.06
#